data_97b0cda5a8d553527443ef32919a85a3
#
_entry.id   97b0cda5a8d553527443ef32919a85a3
#
_cell.length_a   1.000
_cell.length_b   1.000
_cell.length_c   1.000
_cell.angle_alpha   90.00
_cell.angle_beta   90.00
_cell.angle_gamma   90.00
#
_symmetry.space_group_name_H-M   'P 1'
#
loop_
_entity.id
_entity.type
_entity.pdbx_description
1 polymer ?
#
loop_
_entity_poly.entity_id
_entity_poly.type
_entity_poly.pdbx_seq_one_letter_code
_entity_poly.pdbx_strand_id
1 'polypeptide(L)'
;NTTLSFFLLLPLLTSVFAAEKNIIFFITDDQSPTLGCYGDPIAKTPAIDAVAEDGTLFQNAFATTASCSASRSVVLSGLHNHANGQYGHQHSFHKFSSYENVSSLSLPRAMAKAGYRTGHIGKYHVAPERVFPFETYLKGNQRNAVHMAEQSRKFITKNSDKPFFLYFATSDPHRGGGKDNSSKQRLKPDLFGNKPNRKSHDEVDEIFYQPQDLPIPSFLPDTIQTREELAQYYQSVSRIDQGLARLLEILKEAELYNKTLLVFTSDHGMAFAGGKTTVYEGGLKV
;
A
#
# COMPACT_ATOMS: atom_id res chain seq x y z
N ASN A 1 -20.74 38.33 -63.72
CA ASN A 1 -19.67 38.22 -62.72
C ASN A 1 -20.26 37.76 -61.36
N THR A 2 -20.23 36.43 -61.13
CA THR A 2 -20.68 35.80 -59.87
C THR A 2 -19.45 35.46 -59.07
N THR A 3 -19.21 36.19 -57.97
CA THR A 3 -18.15 35.94 -57.03
C THR A 3 -18.60 34.83 -56.04
N LEU A 4 -17.99 33.64 -56.13
CA LEU A 4 -18.18 32.50 -55.23
C LEU A 4 -17.30 32.70 -53.98
N SER A 5 -17.91 33.07 -52.81
CA SER A 5 -17.18 33.11 -51.54
C SER A 5 -17.08 31.74 -50.93
N PHE A 6 -15.86 31.17 -50.87
CA PHE A 6 -15.54 29.96 -50.15
C PHE A 6 -15.38 30.23 -48.66
N PHE A 7 -16.34 29.83 -47.85
CA PHE A 7 -16.18 29.80 -46.41
C PHE A 7 -15.37 28.55 -46.02
N LEU A 8 -14.11 28.74 -45.63
CA LEU A 8 -13.27 27.72 -45.01
C LEU A 8 -13.71 27.48 -43.57
N LEU A 9 -14.47 26.41 -43.34
CA LEU A 9 -14.75 25.94 -41.99
C LEU A 9 -13.47 25.26 -41.46
N LEU A 10 -12.69 25.97 -40.64
CA LEU A 10 -11.64 25.34 -39.84
C LEU A 10 -12.31 24.47 -38.74
N PRO A 11 -12.08 23.16 -38.69
CA PRO A 11 -12.52 22.38 -37.52
C PRO A 11 -11.74 22.86 -36.29
N LEU A 12 -12.43 23.42 -35.30
CA LEU A 12 -11.87 23.53 -33.94
C LEU A 12 -11.55 22.13 -33.42
N LEU A 13 -10.31 21.75 -33.53
CA LEU A 13 -9.75 20.62 -32.78
C LEU A 13 -9.76 21.02 -31.30
N THR A 14 -10.88 20.83 -30.64
CA THR A 14 -10.89 20.78 -29.18
C THR A 14 -10.12 19.53 -28.77
N SER A 15 -8.84 19.70 -28.43
CA SER A 15 -8.10 18.67 -27.72
C SER A 15 -8.88 18.37 -26.43
N VAL A 16 -9.59 17.26 -26.41
CA VAL A 16 -10.14 16.71 -25.17
C VAL A 16 -8.93 16.27 -24.36
N PHE A 17 -8.37 17.18 -23.58
CA PHE A 17 -7.44 16.76 -22.52
C PHE A 17 -8.27 15.90 -21.58
N ALA A 18 -7.96 14.59 -21.55
CA ALA A 18 -8.47 13.73 -20.50
C ALA A 18 -8.09 14.39 -19.16
N ALA A 19 -9.09 14.70 -18.33
CA ALA A 19 -8.83 15.30 -17.04
C ALA A 19 -7.84 14.42 -16.28
N GLU A 20 -6.73 15.03 -15.84
CA GLU A 20 -5.71 14.32 -15.09
C GLU A 20 -6.34 13.73 -13.82
N LYS A 21 -6.24 12.41 -13.65
CA LYS A 21 -6.80 11.72 -12.48
C LYS A 21 -5.86 11.88 -11.29
N ASN A 22 -6.43 12.04 -10.09
CA ASN A 22 -5.69 11.83 -8.86
C ASN A 22 -5.19 10.39 -8.78
N ILE A 23 -4.12 10.16 -8.05
CA ILE A 23 -3.55 8.82 -7.87
C ILE A 23 -3.34 8.56 -6.38
N ILE A 24 -3.86 7.45 -5.91
CA ILE A 24 -3.52 6.89 -4.59
C ILE A 24 -2.79 5.57 -4.82
N PHE A 25 -1.58 5.49 -4.33
CA PHE A 25 -0.80 4.26 -4.29
C PHE A 25 -0.85 3.72 -2.85
N PHE A 26 -1.77 2.77 -2.62
CA PHE A 26 -1.95 2.12 -1.33
C PHE A 26 -1.07 0.88 -1.27
N ILE A 27 -0.02 0.92 -0.45
CA ILE A 27 0.93 -0.17 -0.31
C ILE A 27 0.96 -0.68 1.13
N THR A 28 0.73 -1.97 1.30
CA THR A 28 0.82 -2.66 2.58
C THR A 28 2.23 -3.18 2.83
N ASP A 29 2.47 -3.74 4.02
CA ASP A 29 3.78 -4.21 4.45
C ASP A 29 3.71 -5.70 4.82
N ASP A 30 4.43 -6.56 4.10
CA ASP A 30 4.45 -8.01 4.34
C ASP A 30 3.10 -8.72 4.06
N GLN A 31 2.34 -8.32 3.04
CA GLN A 31 1.03 -8.90 2.77
C GLN A 31 1.05 -9.82 1.55
N SER A 32 0.71 -11.09 1.76
CA SER A 32 0.40 -12.04 0.69
C SER A 32 -1.05 -11.89 0.20
N PRO A 33 -1.44 -12.55 -0.92
CA PRO A 33 -2.81 -12.53 -1.45
C PRO A 33 -3.84 -13.29 -0.56
N THR A 34 -3.84 -13.03 0.75
CA THR A 34 -4.81 -13.56 1.73
C THR A 34 -6.02 -12.62 1.80
N LEU A 35 -6.75 -12.54 0.69
CA LEU A 35 -7.86 -11.61 0.45
C LEU A 35 -9.03 -12.36 -0.19
N GLY A 36 -10.26 -11.92 0.08
CA GLY A 36 -11.46 -12.51 -0.50
C GLY A 36 -11.43 -12.52 -2.03
N CYS A 37 -10.98 -11.44 -2.67
CA CYS A 37 -10.85 -11.32 -4.12
C CYS A 37 -9.86 -12.32 -4.75
N TYR A 38 -8.94 -12.88 -3.98
CA TYR A 38 -8.06 -13.97 -4.41
C TYR A 38 -8.57 -15.37 -4.01
N GLY A 39 -9.80 -15.45 -3.48
CA GLY A 39 -10.44 -16.71 -3.14
C GLY A 39 -10.17 -17.20 -1.71
N ASP A 40 -9.64 -16.36 -0.83
CA ASP A 40 -9.52 -16.69 0.59
C ASP A 40 -10.93 -16.73 1.23
N PRO A 41 -11.38 -17.89 1.78
CA PRO A 41 -12.75 -18.03 2.26
C PRO A 41 -12.98 -17.38 3.63
N ILE A 42 -11.92 -16.99 4.33
CA ILE A 42 -11.96 -16.55 5.74
C ILE A 42 -11.68 -15.07 5.87
N ALA A 43 -10.81 -14.51 5.01
CA ALA A 43 -10.43 -13.11 5.07
C ALA A 43 -11.63 -12.16 5.02
N LYS A 44 -11.70 -11.21 5.93
CA LYS A 44 -12.74 -10.16 5.96
C LYS A 44 -12.16 -8.89 5.33
N THR A 45 -12.30 -8.81 3.99
CA THR A 45 -11.70 -7.76 3.16
C THR A 45 -12.68 -7.14 2.17
N PRO A 46 -13.91 -6.75 2.62
CA PRO A 46 -14.96 -6.32 1.71
C PRO A 46 -14.60 -5.05 0.91
N ALA A 47 -13.80 -4.14 1.46
CA ALA A 47 -13.41 -2.92 0.74
C ALA A 47 -12.37 -3.21 -0.34
N ILE A 48 -11.39 -4.08 -0.06
CA ILE A 48 -10.39 -4.53 -1.03
C ILE A 48 -11.08 -5.35 -2.12
N ASP A 49 -11.99 -6.24 -1.75
CA ASP A 49 -12.75 -7.07 -2.68
C ASP A 49 -13.62 -6.22 -3.63
N ALA A 50 -14.28 -5.18 -3.12
CA ALA A 50 -15.04 -4.23 -3.93
C ALA A 50 -14.15 -3.44 -4.91
N VAL A 51 -12.93 -3.05 -4.51
CA VAL A 51 -11.96 -2.39 -5.41
C VAL A 51 -11.51 -3.36 -6.51
N ALA A 52 -11.34 -4.64 -6.20
CA ALA A 52 -11.00 -5.65 -7.18
C ALA A 52 -12.14 -5.91 -8.18
N GLU A 53 -13.40 -5.88 -7.71
CA GLU A 53 -14.59 -6.03 -8.55
C GLU A 53 -14.81 -4.83 -9.49
N ASP A 54 -14.57 -3.59 -9.00
CA ASP A 54 -14.71 -2.34 -9.79
C ASP A 54 -13.50 -2.08 -10.70
N GLY A 55 -12.42 -2.82 -10.55
CA GLY A 55 -11.13 -2.56 -11.18
C GLY A 55 -10.55 -3.70 -11.99
N THR A 56 -9.23 -3.80 -11.96
CA THR A 56 -8.46 -4.88 -12.60
C THR A 56 -7.69 -5.65 -11.53
N LEU A 57 -8.03 -6.92 -11.35
CA LEU A 57 -7.35 -7.83 -10.45
C LEU A 57 -6.20 -8.55 -11.16
N PHE A 58 -4.97 -8.38 -10.66
CA PHE A 58 -3.78 -9.05 -11.16
C PHE A 58 -3.56 -10.38 -10.43
N GLN A 59 -3.84 -11.50 -11.08
CA GLN A 59 -3.68 -12.84 -10.50
C GLN A 59 -2.22 -13.24 -10.27
N ASN A 60 -1.29 -12.65 -11.02
CA ASN A 60 0.14 -12.95 -10.99
C ASN A 60 0.95 -11.66 -10.90
N ALA A 61 0.96 -11.06 -9.72
CA ALA A 61 1.81 -9.92 -9.41
C ALA A 61 2.91 -10.33 -8.44
N PHE A 62 4.15 -9.93 -8.73
CA PHE A 62 5.32 -10.32 -7.95
C PHE A 62 6.19 -9.12 -7.62
N ALA A 63 6.58 -9.01 -6.36
CA ALA A 63 7.63 -8.12 -5.94
C ALA A 63 8.99 -8.64 -6.46
N THR A 64 9.90 -7.75 -6.76
CA THR A 64 11.25 -8.13 -7.22
C THR A 64 12.13 -8.63 -6.10
N THR A 65 11.81 -8.31 -4.86
CA THR A 65 12.59 -8.62 -3.67
C THR A 65 11.67 -8.72 -2.46
N ALA A 66 11.71 -9.82 -1.74
CA ALA A 66 10.94 -10.04 -0.52
C ALA A 66 11.55 -9.33 0.71
N SER A 67 11.78 -8.03 0.61
CA SER A 67 12.43 -7.22 1.65
C SER A 67 11.98 -5.76 1.55
N CYS A 68 11.43 -5.21 2.63
CA CYS A 68 10.70 -3.94 2.62
C CYS A 68 11.43 -2.77 1.95
N SER A 69 12.60 -2.36 2.45
CA SER A 69 13.34 -1.21 1.87
C SER A 69 13.74 -1.46 0.43
N ALA A 70 14.20 -2.68 0.13
CA ALA A 70 14.63 -3.07 -1.21
C ALA A 70 13.44 -3.07 -2.19
N SER A 71 12.31 -3.67 -1.83
CA SER A 71 11.10 -3.66 -2.67
C SER A 71 10.54 -2.24 -2.85
N ARG A 72 10.41 -1.48 -1.76
CA ARG A 72 9.87 -0.10 -1.83
C ARG A 72 10.74 0.81 -2.71
N SER A 73 12.07 0.61 -2.72
CA SER A 73 12.95 1.36 -3.62
C SER A 73 12.72 1.01 -5.09
N VAL A 74 12.40 -0.26 -5.40
CA VAL A 74 11.99 -0.68 -6.75
C VAL A 74 10.67 -0.03 -7.15
N VAL A 75 9.66 -0.06 -6.28
CA VAL A 75 8.36 0.59 -6.51
C VAL A 75 8.54 2.09 -6.78
N LEU A 76 9.37 2.76 -6.00
CA LEU A 76 9.55 4.22 -6.10
C LEU A 76 10.55 4.66 -7.18
N SER A 77 11.31 3.74 -7.79
CA SER A 77 12.27 4.07 -8.86
C SER A 77 11.94 3.44 -10.20
N GLY A 78 11.12 2.38 -10.22
CA GLY A 78 10.93 1.55 -11.43
C GLY A 78 12.16 0.73 -11.82
N LEU A 79 13.18 0.64 -10.96
CA LEU A 79 14.46 -0.02 -11.23
C LEU A 79 14.70 -1.17 -10.27
N HIS A 80 15.16 -2.30 -10.77
CA HIS A 80 15.62 -3.41 -9.93
C HIS A 80 16.76 -2.99 -8.98
N ASN A 81 16.92 -3.69 -7.87
CA ASN A 81 17.86 -3.32 -6.81
C ASN A 81 19.31 -3.20 -7.27
N HIS A 82 19.77 -4.02 -8.20
CA HIS A 82 21.11 -3.92 -8.78
C HIS A 82 21.33 -2.63 -9.59
N ALA A 83 20.27 -2.03 -10.12
CA ALA A 83 20.32 -0.78 -10.86
C ALA A 83 20.07 0.45 -9.96
N ASN A 84 19.28 0.30 -8.88
CA ASN A 84 18.98 1.41 -7.98
C ASN A 84 19.88 1.49 -6.75
N GLY A 85 20.61 0.42 -6.39
CA GLY A 85 21.58 0.39 -5.28
C GLY A 85 21.00 -0.02 -3.92
N GLN A 86 19.69 -0.08 -3.76
CA GLN A 86 19.05 -0.46 -2.49
C GLN A 86 19.01 -1.99 -2.36
N TYR A 87 20.14 -2.63 -2.08
CA TYR A 87 20.26 -4.09 -2.02
C TYR A 87 19.62 -4.73 -0.79
N GLY A 88 19.31 -3.94 0.24
CA GLY A 88 18.80 -4.46 1.50
C GLY A 88 18.11 -3.39 2.34
N HIS A 89 17.91 -3.70 3.61
CA HIS A 89 17.18 -2.83 4.54
C HIS A 89 17.91 -1.54 4.89
N GLN A 90 17.12 -0.49 5.13
CA GLN A 90 17.51 0.73 5.80
C GLN A 90 17.20 0.60 7.30
N HIS A 91 18.14 0.07 8.07
CA HIS A 91 18.05 -0.06 9.52
C HIS A 91 19.17 0.70 10.24
N SER A 92 19.14 0.71 11.57
CA SER A 92 20.16 1.38 12.40
C SER A 92 21.59 0.87 12.14
N PHE A 93 21.75 -0.41 11.84
CA PHE A 93 23.04 -1.07 11.59
C PHE A 93 23.23 -1.54 10.13
N HIS A 94 22.17 -1.77 9.37
CA HIS A 94 22.21 -1.99 7.92
C HIS A 94 21.71 -0.74 7.21
N LYS A 95 22.59 0.00 6.54
CA LYS A 95 22.25 1.28 5.95
C LYS A 95 22.38 1.23 4.43
N PHE A 96 21.70 0.27 3.82
CA PHE A 96 21.58 0.25 2.36
C PHE A 96 20.76 1.45 1.88
N SER A 97 21.18 2.04 0.78
CA SER A 97 20.51 3.19 0.19
C SER A 97 20.57 3.14 -1.33
N SER A 98 19.63 3.80 -1.98
CA SER A 98 19.65 3.97 -3.43
C SER A 98 20.75 4.93 -3.86
N TYR A 99 21.21 4.76 -5.09
CA TYR A 99 22.18 5.67 -5.71
C TYR A 99 21.57 7.05 -5.98
N GLU A 100 22.37 8.10 -5.90
CA GLU A 100 21.93 9.48 -6.10
C GLU A 100 21.37 9.74 -7.51
N ASN A 101 21.97 9.12 -8.53
CA ASN A 101 21.54 9.27 -9.93
C ASN A 101 20.14 8.71 -10.20
N VAL A 102 19.60 7.86 -9.32
CA VAL A 102 18.22 7.35 -9.40
C VAL A 102 17.20 8.45 -9.12
N SER A 103 17.62 9.55 -8.49
CA SER A 103 16.74 10.64 -8.09
C SER A 103 15.88 11.20 -9.25
N SER A 104 16.45 11.32 -10.45
CA SER A 104 15.75 11.83 -11.63
C SER A 104 14.61 10.91 -12.12
N LEU A 105 14.67 9.63 -11.78
CA LEU A 105 13.70 8.59 -12.15
C LEU A 105 12.69 8.31 -11.03
N SER A 106 12.90 8.89 -9.84
CA SER A 106 12.05 8.56 -8.70
C SER A 106 10.59 9.00 -8.91
N LEU A 107 9.66 8.12 -8.58
CA LEU A 107 8.23 8.31 -8.77
C LEU A 107 7.71 9.64 -8.17
N PRO A 108 8.04 10.01 -6.91
CA PRO A 108 7.56 11.26 -6.35
C PRO A 108 8.07 12.49 -7.14
N ARG A 109 9.30 12.48 -7.65
CA ARG A 109 9.80 13.57 -8.51
C ARG A 109 9.15 13.58 -9.88
N ALA A 110 8.94 12.41 -10.48
CA ALA A 110 8.28 12.30 -11.77
C ALA A 110 6.85 12.84 -11.68
N MET A 111 6.13 12.51 -10.61
CA MET A 111 4.77 13.00 -10.37
C MET A 111 4.75 14.51 -10.11
N ALA A 112 5.67 15.03 -9.29
CA ALA A 112 5.79 16.48 -9.08
C ALA A 112 6.11 17.22 -10.39
N LYS A 113 7.01 16.69 -11.22
CA LYS A 113 7.31 17.24 -12.55
C LYS A 113 6.13 17.21 -13.51
N ALA A 114 5.28 16.19 -13.39
CA ALA A 114 4.03 16.07 -14.15
C ALA A 114 2.90 16.98 -13.61
N GLY A 115 3.16 17.82 -12.60
CA GLY A 115 2.18 18.78 -12.09
C GLY A 115 1.38 18.31 -10.88
N TYR A 116 1.61 17.11 -10.37
CA TYR A 116 0.90 16.59 -9.21
C TYR A 116 1.41 17.21 -7.91
N ARG A 117 0.51 17.44 -6.96
CA ARG A 117 0.87 17.61 -5.55
C ARG A 117 1.22 16.24 -4.99
N THR A 118 2.41 16.06 -4.44
CA THR A 118 2.85 14.75 -3.93
C THR A 118 2.77 14.69 -2.41
N GLY A 119 2.14 13.62 -1.90
CA GLY A 119 1.98 13.37 -0.48
C GLY A 119 2.41 11.95 -0.09
N HIS A 120 2.93 11.83 1.12
CA HIS A 120 3.27 10.56 1.73
C HIS A 120 2.68 10.47 3.12
N ILE A 121 2.13 9.30 3.49
CA ILE A 121 1.71 8.96 4.84
C ILE A 121 2.13 7.54 5.19
N GLY A 122 2.62 7.34 6.41
CA GLY A 122 2.94 6.03 6.97
C GLY A 122 4.37 5.58 6.77
N LYS A 123 4.58 4.31 6.37
CA LYS A 123 5.91 3.69 6.27
C LYS A 123 6.66 4.16 5.03
N TYR A 124 7.75 4.89 5.24
CA TYR A 124 8.63 5.35 4.16
C TYR A 124 9.69 4.31 3.78
N HIS A 125 10.56 3.99 4.69
CA HIS A 125 11.54 2.89 4.72
C HIS A 125 12.46 2.76 3.49
N VAL A 126 12.76 3.85 2.81
CA VAL A 126 13.77 3.94 1.73
C VAL A 126 14.80 5.02 2.04
N ALA A 127 15.97 4.95 1.44
CA ALA A 127 17.03 5.91 1.62
C ALA A 127 17.78 6.14 0.30
N PRO A 128 18.42 7.32 0.17
CA PRO A 128 18.27 8.51 1.02
C PRO A 128 16.97 9.27 0.67
N GLU A 129 16.42 10.02 1.62
CA GLU A 129 15.17 10.78 1.40
C GLU A 129 15.24 11.72 0.20
N ARG A 130 16.39 12.36 -0.01
CA ARG A 130 16.61 13.26 -1.15
C ARG A 130 16.47 12.61 -2.53
N VAL A 131 16.53 11.27 -2.62
CA VAL A 131 16.26 10.52 -3.86
C VAL A 131 14.76 10.37 -4.10
N PHE A 132 13.97 10.20 -3.06
CA PHE A 132 12.52 9.95 -3.14
C PHE A 132 11.67 11.02 -2.41
N PRO A 133 11.90 12.33 -2.62
CA PRO A 133 11.24 13.38 -1.84
C PRO A 133 9.77 13.53 -2.24
N PHE A 134 8.91 13.67 -1.24
CA PHE A 134 7.54 14.12 -1.40
C PHE A 134 7.42 15.59 -0.97
N GLU A 135 6.48 16.33 -1.55
CA GLU A 135 6.22 17.72 -1.15
C GLU A 135 5.57 17.82 0.23
N THR A 136 4.80 16.78 0.61
CA THR A 136 4.06 16.75 1.87
C THR A 136 4.25 15.42 2.57
N TYR A 137 4.71 15.47 3.83
CA TYR A 137 4.78 14.32 4.72
C TYR A 137 3.69 14.44 5.77
N LEU A 138 2.65 13.61 5.63
CA LEU A 138 1.53 13.57 6.55
C LEU A 138 1.89 12.72 7.77
N LYS A 139 1.40 13.12 8.92
CA LYS A 139 1.60 12.38 10.17
C LYS A 139 0.40 11.47 10.43
N GLY A 140 0.66 10.20 10.74
CA GLY A 140 -0.37 9.23 11.06
C GLY A 140 0.21 8.02 11.81
N ASN A 141 -0.63 7.31 12.53
CA ASN A 141 -0.23 6.03 13.10
C ASN A 141 -0.24 4.98 11.99
N GLN A 142 0.94 4.60 11.51
CA GLN A 142 1.12 3.69 10.37
C GLN A 142 0.57 2.26 10.58
N ARG A 143 0.11 1.94 11.80
CA ARG A 143 -0.59 0.69 12.12
C ARG A 143 -2.09 0.87 12.32
N ASN A 144 -2.60 2.08 12.11
CA ASN A 144 -4.01 2.39 12.10
C ASN A 144 -4.36 3.03 10.75
N ALA A 145 -4.73 2.21 9.78
CA ALA A 145 -5.02 2.67 8.43
C ALA A 145 -6.27 3.58 8.38
N VAL A 146 -7.24 3.41 9.29
CA VAL A 146 -8.40 4.32 9.42
C VAL A 146 -7.95 5.71 9.84
N HIS A 147 -7.12 5.79 10.88
CA HIS A 147 -6.52 7.06 11.31
C HIS A 147 -5.69 7.70 10.19
N MET A 148 -4.89 6.92 9.46
CA MET A 148 -4.12 7.43 8.32
C MET A 148 -5.03 8.00 7.22
N ALA A 149 -6.16 7.36 6.93
CA ALA A 149 -7.14 7.86 5.97
C ALA A 149 -7.68 9.24 6.40
N GLU A 150 -8.07 9.39 7.68
CA GLU A 150 -8.53 10.67 8.23
C GLU A 150 -7.43 11.75 8.18
N GLN A 151 -6.20 11.43 8.52
CA GLN A 151 -5.08 12.36 8.42
C GLN A 151 -4.80 12.80 6.97
N SER A 152 -5.18 11.99 5.99
CA SER A 152 -5.03 12.31 4.56
C SER A 152 -6.14 13.20 4.03
N ARG A 153 -7.27 13.32 4.73
CA ARG A 153 -8.46 14.07 4.27
C ARG A 153 -8.13 15.48 3.79
N LYS A 154 -7.43 16.27 4.58
CA LYS A 154 -7.06 17.65 4.21
C LYS A 154 -6.18 17.73 2.97
N PHE A 155 -5.29 16.75 2.77
CA PHE A 155 -4.48 16.66 1.57
C PHE A 155 -5.32 16.30 0.35
N ILE A 156 -6.20 15.32 0.48
CA ILE A 156 -7.11 14.85 -0.58
C ILE A 156 -8.08 15.94 -1.01
N THR A 157 -8.76 16.58 -0.05
CA THR A 157 -9.83 17.54 -0.30
C THR A 157 -9.35 18.98 -0.51
N LYS A 158 -8.02 19.19 -0.52
CA LYS A 158 -7.48 20.54 -0.76
C LYS A 158 -7.95 21.06 -2.10
N ASN A 159 -8.64 22.22 -2.08
CA ASN A 159 -9.02 22.91 -3.30
C ASN A 159 -7.75 23.31 -4.08
N SER A 160 -7.60 22.76 -5.28
CA SER A 160 -6.41 22.94 -6.12
C SER A 160 -6.73 22.52 -7.56
N ASP A 161 -6.23 23.29 -8.51
CA ASP A 161 -6.31 22.95 -9.94
C ASP A 161 -5.34 21.80 -10.30
N LYS A 162 -4.48 21.40 -9.37
CA LYS A 162 -3.51 20.32 -9.57
C LYS A 162 -4.04 19.01 -9.01
N PRO A 163 -3.94 17.90 -9.74
CA PRO A 163 -4.20 16.57 -9.21
C PRO A 163 -3.22 16.23 -8.09
N PHE A 164 -3.54 15.20 -7.30
CA PHE A 164 -2.63 14.72 -6.27
C PHE A 164 -2.15 13.29 -6.56
N PHE A 165 -0.94 13.01 -6.09
CA PHE A 165 -0.36 11.69 -5.93
C PHE A 165 -0.12 11.43 -4.43
N LEU A 166 -0.84 10.47 -3.85
CA LEU A 166 -0.70 10.08 -2.45
C LEU A 166 -0.09 8.68 -2.36
N TYR A 167 1.10 8.58 -1.78
CA TYR A 167 1.72 7.31 -1.39
C TYR A 167 1.25 6.97 0.03
N PHE A 168 0.28 6.07 0.12
CA PHE A 168 -0.35 5.64 1.37
C PHE A 168 0.23 4.29 1.77
N ALA A 169 1.11 4.27 2.76
CA ALA A 169 1.93 3.11 3.09
C ALA A 169 1.70 2.64 4.53
N THR A 170 0.98 1.53 4.71
CA THR A 170 0.74 0.96 6.04
C THR A 170 1.97 0.21 6.56
N SER A 171 2.05 0.02 7.89
CA SER A 171 2.97 -0.94 8.50
C SER A 171 2.31 -2.27 8.83
N ASP A 172 0.98 -2.35 8.78
CA ASP A 172 0.28 -3.62 8.84
C ASP A 172 0.29 -4.28 7.44
N PRO A 173 0.29 -5.62 7.36
CA PRO A 173 0.28 -6.59 8.45
C PRO A 173 1.67 -7.04 8.92
N HIS A 174 2.73 -6.26 8.75
CA HIS A 174 4.08 -6.59 9.23
C HIS A 174 4.05 -7.01 10.70
N ARG A 175 4.64 -8.17 11.00
CA ARG A 175 4.73 -8.68 12.36
C ARG A 175 5.49 -7.71 13.25
N GLY A 176 4.91 -7.37 14.40
CA GLY A 176 5.57 -6.53 15.38
C GLY A 176 6.75 -7.23 16.07
N GLY A 177 7.73 -6.45 16.51
CA GLY A 177 8.93 -6.93 17.18
C GLY A 177 8.77 -7.30 18.65
N GLY A 178 7.55 -7.32 19.19
CA GLY A 178 7.31 -7.56 20.60
C GLY A 178 7.62 -9.00 21.03
N LYS A 179 8.61 -9.15 21.89
CA LYS A 179 8.78 -10.37 22.68
C LYS A 179 7.92 -10.26 23.93
N ASP A 180 6.69 -10.75 23.89
CA ASP A 180 5.94 -10.95 25.14
C ASP A 180 6.12 -12.39 25.61
N ASN A 181 7.22 -12.62 26.33
CA ASN A 181 7.48 -13.88 26.99
C ASN A 181 6.71 -14.03 28.31
N SER A 182 5.98 -13.00 28.74
CA SER A 182 5.32 -12.94 30.05
C SER A 182 3.93 -13.57 30.08
N SER A 183 3.29 -13.77 28.93
CA SER A 183 1.90 -14.22 28.84
C SER A 183 1.82 -15.72 28.56
N LYS A 184 1.06 -16.41 29.38
CA LYS A 184 0.65 -17.81 29.16
C LYS A 184 -0.45 -17.93 28.08
N GLN A 185 -1.00 -16.84 27.63
CA GLN A 185 -2.03 -16.80 26.62
C GLN A 185 -1.40 -16.88 25.23
N ARG A 186 -1.70 -17.93 24.48
CA ARG A 186 -1.15 -18.16 23.16
C ARG A 186 -1.71 -17.21 22.12
N LEU A 187 -3.01 -17.10 22.03
CA LEU A 187 -3.67 -16.15 21.14
C LEU A 187 -3.69 -14.77 21.79
N LYS A 188 -2.92 -13.84 21.24
CA LYS A 188 -2.87 -12.46 21.70
C LYS A 188 -3.35 -11.56 20.58
N PRO A 189 -4.54 -10.96 20.72
CA PRO A 189 -5.01 -9.99 19.76
C PRO A 189 -3.94 -8.91 19.52
N ASP A 190 -3.77 -8.51 18.29
CA ASP A 190 -2.89 -7.42 17.86
C ASP A 190 -1.38 -7.60 18.06
N LEU A 191 -0.92 -8.76 18.54
CA LEU A 191 0.52 -8.97 18.66
C LEU A 191 1.22 -8.90 17.29
N PHE A 192 0.59 -9.43 16.25
CA PHE A 192 1.09 -9.35 14.87
C PHE A 192 1.20 -7.91 14.40
N GLY A 193 0.17 -7.12 14.58
CA GLY A 193 0.16 -5.69 14.27
C GLY A 193 0.91 -4.80 15.27
N ASN A 194 1.61 -5.40 16.26
CA ASN A 194 2.46 -4.70 17.24
C ASN A 194 1.77 -3.53 17.96
N LYS A 195 0.54 -3.73 18.41
CA LYS A 195 -0.13 -2.75 19.28
C LYS A 195 0.45 -2.84 20.69
N PRO A 196 1.16 -1.84 21.18
CA PRO A 196 1.98 -1.96 22.39
C PRO A 196 1.16 -2.20 23.66
N ASN A 197 -0.08 -1.76 23.71
CA ASN A 197 -0.90 -1.77 24.93
C ASN A 197 -2.12 -2.70 24.84
N ARG A 198 -2.24 -3.54 23.82
CA ARG A 198 -3.41 -4.41 23.57
C ARG A 198 -4.76 -3.67 23.59
N LYS A 199 -4.74 -2.37 23.38
CA LYS A 199 -5.95 -1.56 23.19
C LYS A 199 -6.29 -1.57 21.72
N SER A 200 -7.58 -1.71 21.42
CA SER A 200 -8.10 -1.46 20.08
C SER A 200 -7.78 -0.01 19.65
N HIS A 201 -7.83 0.25 18.38
CA HIS A 201 -7.94 1.62 17.87
C HIS A 201 -9.42 2.00 17.93
N ASP A 202 -9.74 3.16 18.48
CA ASP A 202 -11.13 3.59 18.72
C ASP A 202 -11.96 3.60 17.42
N GLU A 203 -11.29 3.80 16.27
CA GLU A 203 -11.93 3.89 14.96
C GLU A 203 -11.98 2.56 14.20
N VAL A 204 -11.51 1.47 14.80
CA VAL A 204 -11.34 0.16 14.14
C VAL A 204 -12.16 -0.91 14.86
N ASP A 205 -13.00 -1.60 14.13
CA ASP A 205 -13.68 -2.79 14.63
C ASP A 205 -12.69 -3.96 14.74
N GLU A 206 -12.58 -4.55 15.92
CA GLU A 206 -11.72 -5.71 16.15
C GLU A 206 -12.38 -6.98 15.58
N ILE A 207 -11.76 -7.56 14.55
CA ILE A 207 -12.19 -8.81 13.93
C ILE A 207 -11.25 -9.92 14.39
N PHE A 208 -11.78 -10.87 15.14
CA PHE A 208 -11.00 -12.01 15.66
C PHE A 208 -11.21 -13.24 14.77
N TYR A 209 -10.10 -13.93 14.49
CA TYR A 209 -10.08 -15.16 13.73
C TYR A 209 -9.72 -16.33 14.64
N GLN A 210 -10.46 -17.43 14.50
CA GLN A 210 -10.17 -18.65 15.26
C GLN A 210 -9.04 -19.42 14.55
N PRO A 211 -7.97 -19.79 15.25
CA PRO A 211 -6.82 -20.45 14.64
C PRO A 211 -7.15 -21.74 13.87
N GLN A 212 -8.14 -22.52 14.38
CA GLN A 212 -8.55 -23.77 13.76
C GLN A 212 -9.28 -23.62 12.41
N ASP A 213 -9.86 -22.44 12.14
CA ASP A 213 -10.67 -22.20 10.95
C ASP A 213 -9.84 -21.70 9.76
N LEU A 214 -8.56 -21.34 10.01
CA LEU A 214 -7.71 -20.72 9.01
C LEU A 214 -7.11 -21.73 8.03
N PRO A 215 -7.10 -21.42 6.71
CA PRO A 215 -6.34 -22.18 5.74
C PRO A 215 -4.85 -21.99 6.00
N ILE A 216 -4.10 -23.09 6.00
CA ILE A 216 -2.65 -23.02 6.16
C ILE A 216 -1.99 -23.00 4.77
N PRO A 217 -1.20 -21.96 4.43
CA PRO A 217 -0.41 -21.95 3.21
C PRO A 217 0.45 -23.21 3.09
N SER A 218 0.52 -23.83 1.91
CA SER A 218 1.17 -25.11 1.69
C SER A 218 2.67 -25.14 2.06
N PHE A 219 3.30 -23.99 2.13
CA PHE A 219 4.71 -23.85 2.54
C PHE A 219 4.90 -23.70 4.05
N LEU A 220 3.83 -23.64 4.85
CA LEU A 220 3.90 -23.54 6.31
C LEU A 220 3.53 -24.87 6.97
N PRO A 221 4.16 -25.22 8.09
CA PRO A 221 3.77 -26.38 8.88
C PRO A 221 2.44 -26.11 9.59
N ASP A 222 1.52 -27.08 9.57
CA ASP A 222 0.29 -27.01 10.33
C ASP A 222 0.55 -27.31 11.81
N THR A 223 0.81 -26.25 12.56
CA THR A 223 1.02 -26.29 14.01
C THR A 223 0.15 -25.26 14.70
N ILE A 224 -0.11 -25.48 15.99
CA ILE A 224 -0.90 -24.51 16.76
C ILE A 224 -0.26 -23.10 16.74
N GLN A 225 1.06 -23.01 16.77
CA GLN A 225 1.78 -21.74 16.72
C GLN A 225 1.59 -21.05 15.37
N THR A 226 1.69 -21.77 14.26
CA THR A 226 1.44 -21.23 12.91
C THR A 226 0.00 -20.69 12.80
N ARG A 227 -0.97 -21.45 13.29
CA ARG A 227 -2.38 -21.06 13.26
C ARG A 227 -2.66 -19.82 14.11
N GLU A 228 -2.08 -19.75 15.32
CA GLU A 228 -2.17 -18.58 16.21
C GLU A 228 -1.56 -17.32 15.59
N GLU A 229 -0.41 -17.41 14.96
CA GLU A 229 0.26 -16.30 14.26
C GLU A 229 -0.55 -15.87 13.01
N LEU A 230 -1.08 -16.82 12.24
CA LEU A 230 -1.95 -16.52 11.10
C LEU A 230 -3.24 -15.82 11.53
N ALA A 231 -3.87 -16.22 12.64
CA ALA A 231 -5.06 -15.55 13.16
C ALA A 231 -4.80 -14.05 13.43
N GLN A 232 -3.67 -13.73 14.00
CA GLN A 232 -3.25 -12.33 14.24
C GLN A 232 -2.90 -11.59 12.94
N TYR A 233 -2.29 -12.30 11.97
CA TYR A 233 -2.02 -11.74 10.65
C TYR A 233 -3.32 -11.37 9.92
N TYR A 234 -4.31 -12.27 9.88
CA TYR A 234 -5.62 -11.99 9.29
C TYR A 234 -6.34 -10.82 9.96
N GLN A 235 -6.23 -10.72 11.29
CA GLN A 235 -6.75 -9.58 12.03
C GLN A 235 -6.12 -8.26 11.56
N SER A 236 -4.80 -8.26 11.32
CA SER A 236 -4.09 -7.09 10.78
C SER A 236 -4.53 -6.74 9.36
N VAL A 237 -4.78 -7.75 8.52
CA VAL A 237 -5.32 -7.56 7.16
C VAL A 237 -6.70 -6.91 7.20
N SER A 238 -7.58 -7.35 8.11
CA SER A 238 -8.92 -6.75 8.28
C SER A 238 -8.86 -5.28 8.75
N ARG A 239 -7.84 -4.89 9.51
CA ARG A 239 -7.64 -3.47 9.87
C ARG A 239 -7.23 -2.62 8.68
N ILE A 240 -6.42 -3.18 7.78
CA ILE A 240 -6.06 -2.52 6.52
C ILE A 240 -7.28 -2.29 5.66
N ASP A 241 -8.14 -3.29 5.53
CA ASP A 241 -9.38 -3.21 4.76
C ASP A 241 -10.30 -2.07 5.26
N GLN A 242 -10.48 -1.95 6.58
CA GLN A 242 -11.23 -0.86 7.18
C GLN A 242 -10.60 0.51 6.88
N GLY A 243 -9.28 0.60 6.86
CA GLY A 243 -8.58 1.80 6.46
C GLY A 243 -8.79 2.16 5.00
N LEU A 244 -8.82 1.18 4.10
CA LEU A 244 -9.17 1.37 2.70
C LEU A 244 -10.64 1.81 2.57
N ALA A 245 -11.57 1.15 3.28
CA ALA A 245 -12.97 1.54 3.32
C ALA A 245 -13.12 3.03 3.66
N ARG A 246 -12.45 3.48 4.74
CA ARG A 246 -12.50 4.88 5.16
C ARG A 246 -11.91 5.84 4.10
N LEU A 247 -10.84 5.45 3.46
CA LEU A 247 -10.24 6.23 2.37
C LEU A 247 -11.19 6.39 1.17
N LEU A 248 -11.88 5.30 0.81
CA LEU A 248 -12.90 5.33 -0.26
C LEU A 248 -14.10 6.21 0.10
N GLU A 249 -14.56 6.18 1.35
CA GLU A 249 -15.59 7.08 1.85
C GLU A 249 -15.17 8.55 1.70
N ILE A 250 -13.95 8.91 2.11
CA ILE A 250 -13.41 10.27 1.96
C ILE A 250 -13.42 10.70 0.49
N LEU A 251 -13.04 9.82 -0.43
CA LEU A 251 -13.08 10.10 -1.87
C LEU A 251 -14.51 10.30 -2.38
N LYS A 252 -15.48 9.52 -1.89
CA LYS A 252 -16.90 9.65 -2.25
C LYS A 252 -17.49 10.95 -1.70
N GLU A 253 -17.27 11.25 -0.43
CA GLU A 253 -17.69 12.50 0.23
C GLU A 253 -17.15 13.75 -0.49
N ALA A 254 -15.96 13.66 -1.07
CA ALA A 254 -15.32 14.74 -1.81
C ALA A 254 -15.64 14.75 -3.32
N GLU A 255 -16.47 13.85 -3.82
CA GLU A 255 -16.78 13.65 -5.25
C GLU A 255 -15.52 13.38 -6.11
N LEU A 256 -14.51 12.73 -5.51
CA LEU A 256 -13.23 12.41 -6.14
C LEU A 256 -13.08 10.93 -6.51
N TYR A 257 -13.99 10.05 -6.09
CA TYR A 257 -13.90 8.61 -6.33
C TYR A 257 -13.65 8.28 -7.80
N ASN A 258 -14.51 8.74 -8.69
CA ASN A 258 -14.41 8.52 -10.15
C ASN A 258 -13.27 9.31 -10.81
N LYS A 259 -12.65 10.23 -10.09
CA LYS A 259 -11.52 11.07 -10.54
C LYS A 259 -10.18 10.58 -9.98
N THR A 260 -10.16 9.42 -9.33
CA THR A 260 -8.96 8.88 -8.68
C THR A 260 -8.64 7.49 -9.20
N LEU A 261 -7.40 7.29 -9.61
CA LEU A 261 -6.83 5.96 -9.82
C LEU A 261 -6.33 5.46 -8.47
N LEU A 262 -6.89 4.36 -7.98
CA LEU A 262 -6.41 3.66 -6.80
C LEU A 262 -5.61 2.43 -7.23
N VAL A 263 -4.37 2.32 -6.77
CA VAL A 263 -3.54 1.12 -6.88
C VAL A 263 -3.39 0.55 -5.49
N PHE A 264 -3.86 -0.69 -5.28
CA PHE A 264 -3.67 -1.44 -4.04
C PHE A 264 -2.67 -2.56 -4.27
N THR A 265 -1.63 -2.65 -3.44
CA THR A 265 -0.60 -3.70 -3.52
C THR A 265 0.11 -3.89 -2.18
N SER A 266 0.98 -4.89 -2.10
CA SER A 266 1.94 -5.05 -1.01
C SER A 266 3.37 -4.80 -1.48
N ASP A 267 4.27 -4.51 -0.56
CA ASP A 267 5.69 -4.42 -0.88
C ASP A 267 6.32 -5.80 -1.12
N HIS A 268 5.87 -6.84 -0.46
CA HIS A 268 6.19 -8.26 -0.67
C HIS A 268 5.27 -9.15 0.16
N GLY A 269 5.46 -10.48 0.08
CA GLY A 269 4.63 -11.45 0.77
C GLY A 269 4.86 -11.53 2.29
N MET A 270 4.10 -12.41 2.95
CA MET A 270 3.99 -12.49 4.41
C MET A 270 5.30 -12.80 5.14
N ALA A 271 5.42 -12.31 6.38
CA ALA A 271 6.58 -12.51 7.26
C ALA A 271 6.55 -13.87 8.00
N PHE A 272 6.41 -14.95 7.25
CA PHE A 272 6.44 -16.31 7.76
C PHE A 272 7.62 -17.10 7.15
N ALA A 273 7.92 -18.28 7.72
CA ALA A 273 8.96 -19.16 7.20
C ALA A 273 8.66 -19.52 5.73
N GLY A 274 9.65 -19.40 4.84
CA GLY A 274 9.45 -19.58 3.39
C GLY A 274 8.81 -18.41 2.65
N GLY A 275 8.44 -17.33 3.36
CA GLY A 275 7.91 -16.08 2.81
C GLY A 275 8.98 -14.97 2.75
N LYS A 276 8.79 -13.90 3.53
CA LYS A 276 9.72 -12.76 3.62
C LYS A 276 11.18 -13.17 3.68
N THR A 277 12.07 -12.43 3.02
CA THR A 277 13.52 -12.66 2.89
C THR A 277 13.90 -13.93 2.09
N THR A 278 12.97 -14.50 1.34
CA THR A 278 13.23 -15.62 0.43
C THR A 278 12.91 -15.24 -1.01
N VAL A 279 13.32 -16.10 -1.95
CA VAL A 279 12.99 -15.97 -3.38
C VAL A 279 11.82 -16.85 -3.81
N TYR A 280 11.15 -17.45 -2.83
CA TYR A 280 9.98 -18.30 -3.08
C TYR A 280 8.71 -17.47 -3.30
N GLU A 281 7.71 -18.10 -3.89
CA GLU A 281 6.42 -17.45 -4.21
C GLU A 281 5.77 -16.84 -2.96
N GLY A 282 5.80 -17.50 -1.82
CA GLY A 282 5.27 -16.97 -0.56
C GLY A 282 5.89 -15.66 -0.09
N GLY A 283 7.10 -15.33 -0.57
CA GLY A 283 7.77 -14.06 -0.29
C GLY A 283 7.60 -13.01 -1.39
N LEU A 284 7.39 -13.43 -2.63
CA LEU A 284 7.39 -12.53 -3.78
C LEU A 284 5.99 -12.21 -4.30
N LYS A 285 5.02 -13.11 -4.18
CA LYS A 285 3.65 -12.90 -4.67
C LYS A 285 2.90 -11.89 -3.78
N VAL A 286 2.31 -10.89 -4.41
CA VAL A 286 1.59 -9.77 -3.80
C VAL A 286 0.21 -9.58 -4.38
#